data_0a653401a40defdc93e2954e58c2c4a1
#
_entry.id   0a653401a40defdc93e2954e58c2c4a1
#
_cell.length_a   1.000
_cell.length_b   1.000
_cell.length_c   1.000
_cell.angle_alpha   90.00
_cell.angle_beta   90.00
_cell.angle_gamma   90.00
#
_symmetry.space_group_name_H-M   'P 1'
#
loop_
_entity.id
_entity.type
_entity.pdbx_description
1 polymer ?
#
loop_
_entity_poly.entity_id
_entity_poly.type
_entity_poly.pdbx_seq_one_letter_code
_entity_poly.pdbx_strand_id
1 'polypeptide(L)'
;MMETIKLREDEYAENPEKVLNEEDLKELKKITDSKTIPSGESTAASSLGEKTFRKPWEKEPFSMESWNPKTKLGKRVKDGKIKNIDEILDKNEKILESEIIDSLLNLKTDLILIGQAKGKFGGGKRRAWKQTQRKTEEGNVLKFSAMSVVGDENGHIGIGTGNSVETLPARDKSAINAKLNIFKITRKCAAFDCECSEPHTIPFKVSGKSGSVELKLIPAPQGTGLVVANELKKVLRLAGIKDIYSKSTGQTRTTANLVKSCIDALKKTNGKQNEK
;
A
#
# COMPACT_ATOMS: atom_id res chain seq x y z
N MET A 1 28.10 -38.19 -23.56
CA MET A 1 26.69 -38.30 -23.08
C MET A 1 26.13 -36.95 -22.58
N MET A 2 26.95 -35.95 -22.27
CA MET A 2 26.47 -34.61 -21.84
C MET A 2 26.29 -33.60 -23.03
N GLU A 3 26.93 -33.80 -24.15
CA GLU A 3 26.78 -32.93 -25.33
C GLU A 3 25.47 -33.17 -26.11
N THR A 4 24.92 -34.38 -26.07
CA THR A 4 23.66 -34.72 -26.73
C THR A 4 22.41 -34.19 -26.05
N ILE A 5 22.50 -33.76 -24.75
CA ILE A 5 21.36 -33.19 -24.00
C ILE A 5 21.23 -31.68 -24.27
N LYS A 6 22.36 -30.96 -24.47
CA LYS A 6 22.32 -29.52 -24.75
C LYS A 6 21.75 -29.18 -26.16
N LEU A 7 22.00 -30.02 -27.16
CA LEU A 7 21.43 -29.81 -28.49
C LEU A 7 19.93 -30.00 -28.60
N ARG A 8 19.29 -30.68 -27.61
CA ARG A 8 17.83 -30.82 -27.57
C ARG A 8 17.11 -29.64 -26.93
N GLU A 9 17.76 -28.89 -26.03
CA GLU A 9 17.16 -27.73 -25.36
C GLU A 9 17.13 -26.51 -26.28
N ASP A 10 18.11 -26.36 -27.16
CA ASP A 10 18.18 -25.24 -28.13
C ASP A 10 17.18 -25.41 -29.28
N GLU A 11 16.85 -26.64 -29.71
CA GLU A 11 15.81 -26.93 -30.72
C GLU A 11 14.38 -26.71 -30.22
N TYR A 12 14.16 -26.79 -28.88
CA TYR A 12 12.83 -26.55 -28.29
C TYR A 12 12.43 -25.08 -28.31
N ALA A 13 13.38 -24.15 -28.40
CA ALA A 13 13.14 -22.71 -28.36
C ALA A 13 12.67 -22.12 -29.68
N GLU A 14 12.96 -22.78 -30.82
CA GLU A 14 12.68 -22.22 -32.17
C GLU A 14 11.40 -22.72 -32.83
N ASN A 15 10.86 -23.91 -32.53
CA ASN A 15 9.62 -24.39 -33.15
C ASN A 15 8.97 -25.57 -32.35
N PRO A 16 8.04 -25.30 -31.45
CA PRO A 16 7.38 -26.37 -30.67
C PRO A 16 6.52 -27.32 -31.53
N GLU A 17 6.13 -26.94 -32.74
CA GLU A 17 5.28 -27.77 -33.62
C GLU A 17 6.03 -28.88 -34.37
N LYS A 18 7.36 -28.85 -34.39
CA LYS A 18 8.16 -29.86 -35.13
C LYS A 18 8.49 -31.13 -34.33
N VAL A 19 8.22 -31.17 -33.05
CA VAL A 19 8.66 -32.24 -32.13
C VAL A 19 7.53 -33.19 -31.75
N LEU A 20 6.28 -32.85 -32.04
CA LEU A 20 5.14 -33.70 -31.79
C LEU A 20 4.88 -34.62 -33.02
N ASN A 21 4.80 -35.92 -32.76
CA ASN A 21 4.40 -36.88 -33.79
C ASN A 21 2.95 -36.60 -34.23
N GLU A 22 2.62 -36.92 -35.49
CA GLU A 22 1.26 -36.68 -36.02
C GLU A 22 0.15 -37.37 -35.23
N GLU A 23 0.49 -38.41 -34.48
CA GLU A 23 -0.45 -39.11 -33.55
C GLU A 23 -0.74 -38.28 -32.29
N ASP A 24 0.27 -37.65 -31.72
CA ASP A 24 0.13 -36.76 -30.56
C ASP A 24 -0.69 -35.49 -30.92
N LEU A 25 -0.50 -34.98 -32.13
CA LEU A 25 -1.31 -33.87 -32.65
C LEU A 25 -2.78 -34.23 -32.87
N LYS A 26 -3.08 -35.48 -33.24
CA LYS A 26 -4.43 -35.96 -33.37
C LYS A 26 -5.12 -36.19 -31.99
N GLU A 27 -4.36 -36.61 -30.97
CA GLU A 27 -4.88 -36.73 -29.61
C GLU A 27 -5.13 -35.37 -28.97
N LEU A 28 -4.23 -34.38 -29.17
CA LEU A 28 -4.45 -33.01 -28.69
C LEU A 28 -5.68 -32.35 -29.35
N LYS A 29 -5.90 -32.60 -30.66
CA LYS A 29 -7.11 -32.11 -31.33
C LYS A 29 -8.38 -32.78 -30.80
N LYS A 30 -8.37 -34.08 -30.51
CA LYS A 30 -9.52 -34.77 -29.87
C LYS A 30 -9.83 -34.22 -28.48
N ILE A 31 -8.83 -33.80 -27.69
CA ILE A 31 -9.02 -33.21 -26.36
C ILE A 31 -9.57 -31.78 -26.45
N THR A 32 -9.17 -31.01 -27.46
CA THR A 32 -9.70 -29.66 -27.70
C THR A 32 -11.12 -29.69 -28.24
N ASP A 33 -11.44 -30.63 -29.15
CA ASP A 33 -12.79 -30.77 -29.72
C ASP A 33 -13.82 -31.34 -28.70
N SER A 34 -13.37 -32.08 -27.69
CA SER A 34 -14.26 -32.54 -26.60
C SER A 34 -14.58 -31.45 -25.56
N LYS A 35 -13.97 -30.29 -25.63
CA LYS A 35 -14.26 -29.10 -24.78
C LYS A 35 -15.04 -27.99 -25.47
N THR A 36 -15.48 -28.18 -26.72
CA THR A 36 -16.43 -27.27 -27.37
C THR A 36 -17.83 -27.49 -26.81
N ILE A 37 -18.25 -26.60 -25.91
CA ILE A 37 -19.62 -26.45 -25.44
C ILE A 37 -20.47 -26.03 -26.66
N PRO A 38 -21.62 -26.69 -26.93
CA PRO A 38 -22.47 -26.37 -28.06
C PRO A 38 -22.99 -24.93 -27.93
N SER A 39 -22.79 -24.16 -28.97
CA SER A 39 -23.40 -22.85 -29.18
C SER A 39 -24.90 -23.05 -29.47
N GLY A 40 -25.72 -22.95 -28.45
CA GLY A 40 -27.18 -23.03 -28.50
C GLY A 40 -27.81 -21.85 -27.77
N GLU A 41 -28.37 -20.96 -28.53
CA GLU A 41 -29.46 -20.03 -28.24
C GLU A 41 -29.40 -19.13 -26.99
N SER A 42 -29.24 -17.85 -27.30
CA SER A 42 -29.46 -16.69 -26.45
C SER A 42 -30.93 -16.55 -26.05
N THR A 43 -31.32 -17.00 -24.86
CA THR A 43 -32.44 -16.40 -24.11
C THR A 43 -32.29 -16.75 -22.63
N ALA A 44 -32.41 -15.74 -21.77
CA ALA A 44 -32.50 -15.82 -20.30
C ALA A 44 -31.24 -16.23 -19.51
N ALA A 45 -30.21 -15.38 -19.49
CA ALA A 45 -29.14 -15.43 -18.48
C ALA A 45 -28.87 -14.03 -17.91
N SER A 46 -29.87 -13.46 -17.28
CA SER A 46 -29.72 -12.30 -16.40
C SER A 46 -30.09 -12.75 -15.00
N SER A 47 -29.13 -13.32 -14.24
CA SER A 47 -29.11 -13.39 -12.76
C SER A 47 -28.22 -14.50 -12.17
N LEU A 48 -27.17 -14.91 -12.86
CA LEU A 48 -26.12 -15.72 -12.19
C LEU A 48 -24.88 -14.82 -12.07
N GLY A 49 -24.79 -14.11 -10.94
CA GLY A 49 -23.61 -13.33 -10.57
C GLY A 49 -22.38 -14.24 -10.63
N GLU A 50 -21.37 -13.84 -11.37
CA GLU A 50 -20.05 -14.47 -11.39
C GLU A 50 -19.58 -14.63 -9.95
N LYS A 51 -19.68 -15.83 -9.41
CA LYS A 51 -19.02 -16.21 -8.16
C LYS A 51 -17.53 -16.30 -8.46
N THR A 52 -16.86 -15.15 -8.48
CA THR A 52 -15.40 -15.11 -8.46
C THR A 52 -14.94 -15.91 -7.24
N PHE A 53 -14.11 -16.92 -7.47
CA PHE A 53 -13.52 -17.75 -6.43
C PHE A 53 -12.64 -16.85 -5.55
N ARG A 54 -13.22 -16.27 -4.50
CA ARG A 54 -12.50 -15.42 -3.54
C ARG A 54 -11.67 -16.33 -2.63
N LYS A 55 -10.44 -15.93 -2.42
CA LYS A 55 -9.57 -16.62 -1.49
C LYS A 55 -10.14 -16.44 -0.07
N PRO A 56 -10.16 -17.47 0.81
CA PRO A 56 -10.81 -17.43 2.12
C PRO A 56 -10.34 -16.30 3.05
N TRP A 57 -9.21 -15.66 2.74
CA TRP A 57 -8.63 -14.54 3.51
C TRP A 57 -8.88 -13.15 2.90
N GLU A 58 -9.60 -13.08 1.78
CA GLU A 58 -9.95 -11.83 1.13
C GLU A 58 -11.19 -11.27 1.83
N LYS A 59 -11.02 -10.14 2.52
CA LYS A 59 -12.13 -9.46 3.19
C LYS A 59 -13.11 -8.93 2.15
N GLU A 60 -14.39 -8.99 2.47
CA GLU A 60 -15.41 -8.38 1.64
C GLU A 60 -15.16 -6.87 1.47
N PRO A 61 -15.38 -6.32 0.26
CA PRO A 61 -15.29 -4.90 0.07
C PRO A 61 -16.29 -4.20 1.00
N PHE A 62 -15.91 -3.05 1.52
CA PHE A 62 -16.77 -2.24 2.38
C PHE A 62 -18.09 -1.92 1.65
N SER A 63 -19.23 -2.21 2.29
CA SER A 63 -20.56 -1.82 1.80
C SER A 63 -21.20 -0.86 2.81
N MET A 64 -21.71 0.27 2.32
CA MET A 64 -22.40 1.28 3.14
C MET A 64 -23.63 0.71 3.86
N GLU A 65 -24.27 -0.28 3.28
CA GLU A 65 -25.50 -0.92 3.82
C GLU A 65 -25.21 -1.73 5.08
N SER A 66 -24.08 -2.45 5.12
CA SER A 66 -23.69 -3.29 6.25
C SER A 66 -23.15 -2.49 7.44
N TRP A 67 -22.76 -1.23 7.23
CA TRP A 67 -22.19 -0.39 8.27
C TRP A 67 -23.26 0.24 9.18
N ASN A 68 -23.13 0.00 10.49
CA ASN A 68 -23.96 0.65 11.50
C ASN A 68 -23.12 1.63 12.33
N PRO A 69 -23.23 2.96 12.09
CA PRO A 69 -22.39 3.95 12.75
C PRO A 69 -22.72 4.07 14.24
N LYS A 70 -21.68 4.06 15.07
CA LYS A 70 -21.77 4.22 16.52
C LYS A 70 -21.57 5.68 16.96
N THR A 71 -20.76 6.44 16.21
CA THR A 71 -20.42 7.82 16.54
C THR A 71 -21.39 8.83 15.92
N LYS A 72 -21.44 10.04 16.51
CA LYS A 72 -22.22 11.16 15.96
C LYS A 72 -21.72 11.56 14.57
N LEU A 73 -20.40 11.50 14.34
CA LEU A 73 -19.77 11.78 13.06
C LEU A 73 -20.19 10.73 12.03
N GLY A 74 -20.10 9.43 12.37
CA GLY A 74 -20.50 8.34 11.50
C GLY A 74 -21.96 8.44 11.05
N LYS A 75 -22.88 8.82 11.94
CA LYS A 75 -24.29 9.07 11.59
C LYS A 75 -24.44 10.20 10.57
N ARG A 76 -23.73 11.34 10.76
CA ARG A 76 -23.75 12.47 9.82
C ARG A 76 -23.22 12.10 8.43
N VAL A 77 -22.19 11.23 8.37
CA VAL A 77 -21.64 10.74 7.11
C VAL A 77 -22.61 9.76 6.44
N LYS A 78 -23.22 8.82 7.18
CA LYS A 78 -24.22 7.88 6.65
C LYS A 78 -25.47 8.61 6.13
N ASP A 79 -25.90 9.69 6.81
CA ASP A 79 -27.00 10.57 6.37
C ASP A 79 -26.64 11.44 5.16
N GLY A 80 -25.41 11.39 4.64
CA GLY A 80 -24.94 12.15 3.48
C GLY A 80 -24.75 13.65 3.73
N LYS A 81 -24.75 14.10 5.01
CA LYS A 81 -24.55 15.51 5.39
C LYS A 81 -23.11 15.97 5.19
N ILE A 82 -22.14 15.05 5.22
CA ILE A 82 -20.73 15.31 5.01
C ILE A 82 -20.30 14.43 3.84
N LYS A 83 -19.84 15.06 2.76
CA LYS A 83 -19.34 14.38 1.56
C LYS A 83 -17.83 14.46 1.41
N ASN A 84 -17.21 15.51 1.97
CA ASN A 84 -15.79 15.76 1.86
C ASN A 84 -15.10 15.51 3.20
N ILE A 85 -13.99 14.75 3.18
CA ILE A 85 -13.19 14.50 4.38
C ILE A 85 -12.50 15.77 4.87
N ASP A 86 -12.19 16.72 3.98
CA ASP A 86 -11.54 17.98 4.31
C ASP A 86 -12.31 18.78 5.36
N GLU A 87 -13.65 18.73 5.33
CA GLU A 87 -14.49 19.41 6.31
C GLU A 87 -14.28 18.88 7.74
N ILE A 88 -13.99 17.57 7.87
CA ILE A 88 -13.71 16.91 9.13
C ILE A 88 -12.31 17.26 9.61
N LEU A 89 -11.32 17.19 8.71
CA LEU A 89 -9.92 17.46 9.01
C LEU A 89 -9.67 18.94 9.34
N ASP A 90 -10.35 19.87 8.64
CA ASP A 90 -10.24 21.32 8.91
C ASP A 90 -10.85 21.71 10.26
N LYS A 91 -11.89 21.01 10.72
CA LYS A 91 -12.49 21.17 12.04
C LYS A 91 -11.71 20.45 13.15
N ASN A 92 -10.67 19.67 12.80
CA ASN A 92 -9.93 18.82 13.72
C ASN A 92 -10.82 17.85 14.53
N GLU A 93 -11.97 17.40 13.95
CA GLU A 93 -12.80 16.38 14.57
C GLU A 93 -12.06 15.03 14.55
N LYS A 94 -12.03 14.32 15.69
CA LYS A 94 -11.37 13.01 15.77
C LYS A 94 -12.24 11.94 15.11
N ILE A 95 -11.63 11.22 14.17
CA ILE A 95 -12.24 10.07 13.51
C ILE A 95 -12.00 8.83 14.36
N LEU A 96 -13.06 8.18 14.81
CA LEU A 96 -13.01 7.00 15.69
C LEU A 96 -13.42 5.70 14.98
N GLU A 97 -14.06 5.81 13.81
CA GLU A 97 -14.49 4.67 12.99
C GLU A 97 -13.74 4.69 11.65
N SER A 98 -13.12 3.55 11.28
CA SER A 98 -12.37 3.40 10.02
C SER A 98 -13.28 3.47 8.80
N GLU A 99 -14.51 3.03 8.96
CA GLU A 99 -15.55 2.95 7.92
C GLU A 99 -15.96 4.34 7.39
N ILE A 100 -15.85 5.39 8.23
CA ILE A 100 -16.09 6.77 7.80
C ILE A 100 -15.15 7.13 6.64
N ILE A 101 -13.88 6.74 6.75
CA ILE A 101 -12.87 7.06 5.77
C ILE A 101 -13.04 6.21 4.52
N ASP A 102 -13.39 4.92 4.68
CA ASP A 102 -13.67 4.02 3.58
C ASP A 102 -14.89 4.45 2.75
N SER A 103 -15.83 5.17 3.37
CA SER A 103 -16.99 5.73 2.66
C SER A 103 -16.70 7.03 1.92
N LEU A 104 -15.75 7.84 2.41
CA LEU A 104 -15.44 9.17 1.85
C LEU A 104 -14.27 9.14 0.85
N LEU A 105 -13.32 8.22 1.00
CA LEU A 105 -12.10 8.15 0.20
C LEU A 105 -11.87 6.77 -0.39
N ASN A 106 -11.38 6.75 -1.64
CA ASN A 106 -10.84 5.53 -2.23
C ASN A 106 -9.37 5.36 -1.84
N LEU A 107 -9.12 4.56 -0.81
CA LEU A 107 -7.80 4.44 -0.19
C LEU A 107 -7.00 3.26 -0.72
N LYS A 108 -5.74 3.52 -1.01
CA LYS A 108 -4.72 2.50 -1.24
C LYS A 108 -3.92 2.27 0.04
N THR A 109 -3.66 1.00 0.36
CA THR A 109 -2.90 0.60 1.56
C THR A 109 -1.62 -0.10 1.16
N ASP A 110 -0.48 0.33 1.71
CA ASP A 110 0.81 -0.36 1.53
C ASP A 110 1.47 -0.65 2.88
N LEU A 111 2.26 -1.72 2.93
CA LEU A 111 2.99 -2.15 4.11
C LEU A 111 4.45 -1.69 4.04
N ILE A 112 4.93 -1.13 5.15
CA ILE A 112 6.32 -0.72 5.31
C ILE A 112 7.17 -1.91 5.77
N LEU A 113 8.34 -2.08 5.17
CA LEU A 113 9.27 -3.16 5.52
C LEU A 113 10.09 -2.78 6.76
N ILE A 114 9.53 -3.04 7.96
CA ILE A 114 10.13 -2.70 9.25
C ILE A 114 10.96 -3.84 9.87
N GLY A 115 10.76 -5.05 9.39
CA GLY A 115 11.42 -6.25 9.93
C GLY A 115 12.89 -6.36 9.55
N GLN A 116 13.56 -7.36 10.13
CA GLN A 116 14.93 -7.70 9.77
C GLN A 116 15.00 -8.38 8.39
N ALA A 117 16.13 -8.22 7.70
CA ALA A 117 16.40 -8.93 6.47
C ALA A 117 16.51 -10.45 6.74
N LYS A 118 15.93 -11.26 5.85
CA LYS A 118 16.00 -12.71 5.92
C LYS A 118 17.24 -13.19 5.14
N GLY A 119 18.21 -13.73 5.83
CA GLY A 119 19.39 -14.31 5.20
C GLY A 119 20.49 -14.59 6.22
N LYS A 120 21.29 -15.63 6.00
CA LYS A 120 22.39 -16.03 6.87
C LYS A 120 23.43 -14.91 7.07
N PHE A 121 23.63 -14.09 6.03
CA PHE A 121 24.57 -12.97 6.02
C PHE A 121 23.90 -11.59 5.95
N GLY A 122 22.61 -11.48 6.28
CA GLY A 122 21.89 -10.20 6.29
C GLY A 122 21.54 -9.60 4.92
N GLY A 123 21.82 -10.28 3.81
CA GLY A 123 21.64 -9.79 2.45
C GLY A 123 20.23 -9.96 1.85
N GLY A 124 19.27 -10.50 2.60
CA GLY A 124 17.93 -10.73 2.09
C GLY A 124 17.00 -9.52 2.18
N LYS A 125 15.85 -9.58 1.46
CA LYS A 125 14.79 -8.57 1.51
C LYS A 125 14.18 -8.47 2.91
N ARG A 126 13.95 -7.25 3.40
CA ARG A 126 13.31 -7.02 4.70
C ARG A 126 11.86 -7.52 4.70
N ARG A 127 11.38 -7.96 5.87
CA ARG A 127 9.99 -8.38 6.07
C ARG A 127 9.09 -7.18 6.38
N ALA A 128 7.81 -7.28 6.03
CA ALA A 128 6.80 -6.26 6.35
C ALA A 128 6.44 -6.21 7.85
N TRP A 129 6.87 -7.19 8.63
CA TRP A 129 6.60 -7.25 10.07
C TRP A 129 7.90 -7.44 10.85
N LYS A 130 7.91 -6.89 12.06
CA LYS A 130 8.94 -7.10 13.07
C LYS A 130 8.45 -8.16 14.04
N GLN A 131 9.23 -9.20 14.26
CA GLN A 131 8.98 -10.23 15.27
C GLN A 131 9.77 -9.89 16.52
N THR A 132 9.12 -9.90 17.68
CA THR A 132 9.73 -9.81 19.00
C THR A 132 9.30 -11.02 19.82
N GLN A 133 10.13 -11.42 20.77
CA GLN A 133 9.91 -12.58 21.60
C GLN A 133 10.07 -12.16 23.07
N ARG A 134 9.14 -12.58 23.90
CA ARG A 134 9.20 -12.43 25.36
C ARG A 134 9.30 -13.82 25.95
N LYS A 135 10.22 -13.98 26.88
CA LYS A 135 10.36 -15.21 27.68
C LYS A 135 9.39 -15.13 28.86
N THR A 136 8.56 -16.13 29.02
CA THR A 136 7.62 -16.32 30.14
C THR A 136 7.94 -17.66 30.81
N GLU A 137 7.35 -17.93 31.96
CA GLU A 137 7.46 -19.20 32.67
C GLU A 137 7.00 -20.39 31.80
N GLU A 138 5.94 -20.18 31.02
CA GLU A 138 5.39 -21.19 30.10
C GLU A 138 6.16 -21.35 28.78
N GLY A 139 7.21 -20.51 28.55
CA GLY A 139 8.00 -20.53 27.33
C GLY A 139 8.07 -19.18 26.63
N ASN A 140 8.30 -19.22 25.32
CA ASN A 140 8.52 -18.04 24.50
C ASN A 140 7.24 -17.54 23.83
N VAL A 141 6.76 -16.36 24.19
CA VAL A 141 5.62 -15.71 23.57
C VAL A 141 6.08 -14.78 22.45
N LEU A 142 5.64 -15.04 21.23
CA LEU A 142 5.92 -14.24 20.04
C LEU A 142 4.94 -13.07 19.91
N LYS A 143 5.43 -11.91 19.47
CA LYS A 143 4.63 -10.75 19.13
C LYS A 143 5.08 -10.17 17.80
N PHE A 144 4.13 -9.97 16.91
CA PHE A 144 4.35 -9.38 15.59
C PHE A 144 3.88 -7.94 15.58
N SER A 145 4.71 -7.07 14.99
CA SER A 145 4.39 -5.66 14.78
C SER A 145 4.43 -5.36 13.29
N ALA A 146 3.38 -4.74 12.77
CA ALA A 146 3.30 -4.26 11.40
C ALA A 146 3.11 -2.75 11.38
N MET A 147 3.51 -2.10 10.29
CA MET A 147 3.29 -0.68 10.03
C MET A 147 2.72 -0.54 8.62
N SER A 148 1.57 0.09 8.51
CA SER A 148 0.92 0.38 7.24
C SER A 148 0.83 1.88 7.01
N VAL A 149 0.81 2.23 5.74
CA VAL A 149 0.51 3.57 5.25
C VAL A 149 -0.71 3.47 4.36
N VAL A 150 -1.62 4.41 4.49
CA VAL A 150 -2.84 4.52 3.72
C VAL A 150 -2.90 5.90 3.09
N GLY A 151 -3.29 6.00 1.82
CA GLY A 151 -3.43 7.28 1.14
C GLY A 151 -4.29 7.17 -0.12
N ASP A 152 -4.72 8.31 -0.62
CA ASP A 152 -5.59 8.47 -1.78
C ASP A 152 -4.86 9.00 -3.02
N GLU A 153 -3.53 9.24 -2.93
CA GLU A 153 -2.70 9.89 -3.95
C GLU A 153 -3.11 11.35 -4.24
N ASN A 154 -4.05 11.92 -3.46
CA ASN A 154 -4.58 13.27 -3.62
C ASN A 154 -4.28 14.24 -2.48
N GLY A 155 -3.36 13.87 -1.58
CA GLY A 155 -2.94 14.71 -0.47
C GLY A 155 -3.44 14.28 0.89
N HIS A 156 -4.13 13.15 0.98
CA HIS A 156 -4.50 12.56 2.26
C HIS A 156 -3.62 11.34 2.53
N ILE A 157 -3.03 11.30 3.70
CA ILE A 157 -2.17 10.20 4.11
C ILE A 157 -2.37 9.89 5.58
N GLY A 158 -2.29 8.61 5.91
CA GLY A 158 -2.32 8.12 7.28
C GLY A 158 -1.28 7.05 7.53
N ILE A 159 -0.80 6.97 8.75
CA ILE A 159 0.13 5.93 9.19
C ILE A 159 -0.38 5.27 10.46
N GLY A 160 -0.28 3.94 10.50
CA GLY A 160 -0.66 3.16 11.65
C GLY A 160 0.32 2.05 11.96
N THR A 161 0.40 1.71 13.23
CA THR A 161 1.13 0.54 13.73
C THR A 161 0.16 -0.41 14.40
N GLY A 162 0.31 -1.71 14.13
CA GLY A 162 -0.50 -2.75 14.74
C GLY A 162 0.37 -3.84 15.33
N ASN A 163 -0.05 -4.37 16.47
CA ASN A 163 0.64 -5.44 17.17
C ASN A 163 -0.34 -6.59 17.46
N SER A 164 0.10 -7.82 17.22
CA SER A 164 -0.68 -9.02 17.57
C SER A 164 0.24 -10.23 17.78
N VAL A 165 -0.31 -11.33 18.26
CA VAL A 165 0.38 -12.63 18.34
C VAL A 165 0.60 -13.22 16.96
N GLU A 166 -0.29 -12.93 16.00
CA GLU A 166 -0.22 -13.40 14.62
C GLU A 166 0.07 -12.24 13.64
N THR A 167 0.55 -12.57 12.45
CA THR A 167 0.94 -11.58 11.43
C THR A 167 -0.25 -10.93 10.74
N LEU A 168 -1.32 -11.68 10.43
CA LEU A 168 -2.51 -11.17 9.74
C LEU A 168 -3.27 -10.15 10.61
N PRO A 169 -3.65 -10.45 11.88
CA PRO A 169 -4.30 -9.47 12.74
C PRO A 169 -3.42 -8.24 13.03
N ALA A 170 -2.09 -8.39 13.06
CA ALA A 170 -1.19 -7.25 13.22
C ALA A 170 -1.25 -6.28 12.02
N ARG A 171 -1.35 -6.80 10.79
CA ARG A 171 -1.53 -5.99 9.58
C ARG A 171 -2.87 -5.28 9.58
N ASP A 172 -3.95 -6.01 9.88
CA ASP A 172 -5.29 -5.43 9.94
C ASP A 172 -5.40 -4.30 10.94
N LYS A 173 -4.90 -4.52 12.16
CA LYS A 173 -4.82 -3.46 13.18
C LYS A 173 -3.99 -2.27 12.71
N SER A 174 -2.88 -2.50 11.99
CA SER A 174 -2.07 -1.41 11.47
C SER A 174 -2.81 -0.60 10.41
N ALA A 175 -3.57 -1.24 9.53
CA ALA A 175 -4.37 -0.57 8.50
C ALA A 175 -5.51 0.26 9.11
N ILE A 176 -6.25 -0.29 10.08
CA ILE A 176 -7.29 0.45 10.82
C ILE A 176 -6.69 1.67 11.53
N ASN A 177 -5.57 1.49 12.24
CA ASN A 177 -4.90 2.60 12.92
C ASN A 177 -4.36 3.65 11.93
N ALA A 178 -3.96 3.24 10.72
CA ALA A 178 -3.53 4.18 9.68
C ALA A 178 -4.71 5.02 9.17
N LYS A 179 -5.87 4.41 8.95
CA LYS A 179 -7.10 5.11 8.59
C LYS A 179 -7.51 6.12 9.65
N LEU A 180 -7.51 5.74 10.93
CA LEU A 180 -7.88 6.64 12.04
C LEU A 180 -6.92 7.83 12.21
N ASN A 181 -5.67 7.72 11.75
CA ASN A 181 -4.65 8.77 11.82
C ASN A 181 -4.41 9.48 10.48
N ILE A 182 -5.43 9.60 9.66
CA ILE A 182 -5.32 10.30 8.37
C ILE A 182 -5.22 11.81 8.58
N PHE A 183 -4.42 12.47 7.74
CA PHE A 183 -4.27 13.92 7.74
C PHE A 183 -4.06 14.44 6.32
N LYS A 184 -4.33 15.72 6.11
CA LYS A 184 -4.17 16.42 4.84
C LYS A 184 -2.75 16.95 4.68
N ILE A 185 -2.25 16.96 3.46
CA ILE A 185 -0.96 17.53 3.06
C ILE A 185 -1.21 18.59 2.00
N THR A 186 -0.52 19.72 2.12
CA THR A 186 -0.53 20.73 1.08
C THR A 186 0.53 20.40 0.03
N ARG A 187 0.11 20.29 -1.23
CA ARG A 187 0.96 20.05 -2.40
C ARG A 187 0.95 21.32 -3.28
N LYS A 188 2.08 21.72 -3.80
CA LYS A 188 2.23 22.84 -4.73
C LYS A 188 3.43 22.62 -5.63
N CYS A 189 3.58 23.38 -6.69
CA CYS A 189 4.83 23.56 -7.38
C CYS A 189 5.61 24.68 -6.69
N ALA A 190 6.80 24.41 -6.15
CA ALA A 190 7.63 25.38 -5.42
C ALA A 190 9.11 25.24 -5.75
N ALA A 191 9.46 24.51 -6.81
CA ALA A 191 10.83 24.46 -7.28
C ALA A 191 11.16 25.71 -8.10
N PHE A 192 12.37 26.26 -7.92
CA PHE A 192 12.83 27.47 -8.62
C PHE A 192 12.84 27.31 -10.15
N ASP A 193 13.20 26.10 -10.62
CA ASP A 193 13.35 25.79 -12.04
C ASP A 193 12.05 25.24 -12.68
N CYS A 194 10.89 25.38 -12.03
CA CYS A 194 9.64 24.79 -12.49
C CYS A 194 8.53 25.84 -12.60
N GLU A 195 8.04 26.08 -13.79
CA GLU A 195 6.92 27.00 -14.08
C GLU A 195 5.56 26.28 -14.19
N CYS A 196 5.50 24.98 -13.88
CA CYS A 196 4.25 24.24 -13.93
C CYS A 196 3.30 24.67 -12.81
N SER A 197 1.98 24.70 -13.07
CA SER A 197 0.95 25.00 -12.08
C SER A 197 0.45 23.75 -11.34
N GLU A 198 0.99 22.55 -11.64
CA GLU A 198 0.54 21.29 -11.06
C GLU A 198 1.04 21.09 -9.62
N PRO A 199 0.22 20.53 -8.73
CA PRO A 199 0.63 20.22 -7.35
C PRO A 199 1.43 18.92 -7.28
N HIS A 200 2.67 18.88 -7.79
CA HIS A 200 3.52 17.69 -7.86
C HIS A 200 4.52 17.54 -6.71
N THR A 201 4.80 18.62 -5.95
CA THR A 201 5.78 18.60 -4.87
C THR A 201 5.25 19.28 -3.59
N ILE A 202 6.12 19.52 -2.61
CA ILE A 202 5.81 20.24 -1.37
C ILE A 202 6.01 21.75 -1.54
N PRO A 203 5.26 22.61 -0.77
CA PRO A 203 5.30 24.06 -0.93
C PRO A 203 6.61 24.72 -0.50
N PHE A 204 7.35 24.13 0.42
CA PHE A 204 8.62 24.66 0.93
C PHE A 204 9.45 23.53 1.55
N LYS A 205 10.73 23.81 1.82
CA LYS A 205 11.63 22.88 2.49
C LYS A 205 11.17 22.63 3.92
N VAL A 206 10.91 21.37 4.26
CA VAL A 206 10.46 20.95 5.58
C VAL A 206 11.42 19.95 6.20
N SER A 207 11.49 19.96 7.53
CA SER A 207 12.28 18.98 8.29
C SER A 207 11.41 18.28 9.33
N GLY A 208 11.58 16.96 9.45
CA GLY A 208 10.93 16.15 10.46
C GLY A 208 11.94 15.33 11.23
N LYS A 209 11.62 15.02 12.49
CA LYS A 209 12.48 14.26 13.39
C LYS A 209 11.69 13.17 14.10
N SER A 210 12.30 12.00 14.21
CA SER A 210 11.74 10.92 15.03
C SER A 210 12.89 10.09 15.64
N GLY A 211 13.04 10.15 16.97
CA GLY A 211 14.19 9.59 17.65
C GLY A 211 15.49 10.28 17.18
N SER A 212 16.48 9.49 16.76
CA SER A 212 17.76 9.99 16.21
C SER A 212 17.71 10.30 14.72
N VAL A 213 16.61 9.99 14.03
CA VAL A 213 16.48 10.21 12.59
C VAL A 213 15.93 11.60 12.32
N GLU A 214 16.65 12.36 11.50
CA GLU A 214 16.20 13.62 10.93
C GLU A 214 16.06 13.47 9.42
N LEU A 215 14.96 13.93 8.87
CA LEU A 215 14.67 13.94 7.45
C LEU A 215 14.35 15.38 7.01
N LYS A 216 15.04 15.84 5.99
CA LYS A 216 14.76 17.10 5.31
C LYS A 216 14.20 16.78 3.94
N LEU A 217 13.02 17.30 3.64
CA LEU A 217 12.38 17.22 2.34
C LEU A 217 12.52 18.55 1.64
N ILE A 218 12.91 18.53 0.38
CA ILE A 218 13.20 19.73 -0.43
C ILE A 218 12.38 19.62 -1.71
N PRO A 219 11.64 20.65 -2.13
CA PRO A 219 10.89 20.62 -3.37
C PRO A 219 11.83 20.40 -4.57
N ALA A 220 11.35 19.68 -5.57
CA ALA A 220 12.08 19.35 -6.78
C ALA A 220 11.28 19.77 -8.02
N PRO A 221 11.94 20.08 -9.17
CA PRO A 221 11.27 20.38 -10.42
C PRO A 221 10.56 19.12 -10.97
N GLN A 222 9.59 19.36 -11.84
CA GLN A 222 8.83 18.30 -12.50
C GLN A 222 9.75 17.36 -13.28
N GLY A 223 9.49 16.04 -13.18
CA GLY A 223 10.27 15.01 -13.87
C GLY A 223 11.48 14.49 -13.08
N THR A 224 11.83 15.08 -11.94
CA THR A 224 12.92 14.58 -11.08
C THR A 224 12.61 13.23 -10.46
N GLY A 225 11.32 12.95 -10.19
CA GLY A 225 10.87 11.77 -9.49
C GLY A 225 11.19 11.78 -7.98
N LEU A 226 11.01 10.65 -7.33
CA LEU A 226 11.20 10.51 -5.88
C LEU A 226 12.65 10.14 -5.55
N VAL A 227 13.48 11.12 -5.19
CA VAL A 227 14.87 10.91 -4.75
C VAL A 227 14.91 10.74 -3.24
N VAL A 228 14.47 9.57 -2.78
CA VAL A 228 14.30 9.22 -1.37
C VAL A 228 14.57 7.73 -1.13
N ALA A 229 14.69 7.34 0.15
CA ALA A 229 14.79 5.94 0.52
C ALA A 229 13.56 5.12 0.05
N ASN A 230 13.76 3.84 -0.29
CA ASN A 230 12.71 2.99 -0.90
C ASN A 230 11.41 2.94 -0.09
N GLU A 231 11.49 2.86 1.24
CA GLU A 231 10.29 2.84 2.09
C GLU A 231 9.55 4.18 2.10
N LEU A 232 10.27 5.30 1.96
CA LEU A 232 9.67 6.62 1.85
C LEU A 232 9.00 6.84 0.48
N LYS A 233 9.47 6.17 -0.58
CA LYS A 233 8.81 6.23 -1.90
C LYS A 233 7.37 5.77 -1.83
N LYS A 234 7.07 4.73 -1.02
CA LYS A 234 5.71 4.26 -0.78
C LYS A 234 4.84 5.33 -0.12
N VAL A 235 5.36 5.95 0.94
CA VAL A 235 4.68 7.02 1.68
C VAL A 235 4.38 8.21 0.77
N LEU A 236 5.38 8.72 0.05
CA LEU A 236 5.23 9.91 -0.79
C LEU A 236 4.36 9.67 -2.02
N ARG A 237 4.40 8.46 -2.59
CA ARG A 237 3.51 8.07 -3.69
C ARG A 237 2.05 8.06 -3.24
N LEU A 238 1.75 7.46 -2.08
CA LEU A 238 0.41 7.45 -1.50
C LEU A 238 -0.06 8.84 -1.07
N ALA A 239 0.87 9.77 -0.77
CA ALA A 239 0.57 11.18 -0.52
C ALA A 239 0.27 11.97 -1.81
N GLY A 240 0.53 11.38 -2.99
CA GLY A 240 0.38 12.05 -4.28
C GLY A 240 1.50 13.03 -4.62
N ILE A 241 2.68 12.86 -4.01
CA ILE A 241 3.89 13.64 -4.34
C ILE A 241 4.65 12.88 -5.41
N LYS A 242 4.97 13.55 -6.52
CA LYS A 242 5.67 12.99 -7.67
C LYS A 242 7.17 13.30 -7.64
N ASP A 243 7.54 14.53 -7.25
CA ASP A 243 8.90 15.05 -7.35
C ASP A 243 9.37 15.61 -6.02
N ILE A 244 10.47 15.08 -5.47
CA ILE A 244 11.03 15.54 -4.19
C ILE A 244 12.48 15.09 -4.02
N TYR A 245 13.30 15.95 -3.41
CA TYR A 245 14.62 15.60 -2.88
C TYR A 245 14.54 15.34 -1.38
N SER A 246 15.39 14.46 -0.88
CA SER A 246 15.49 14.22 0.56
C SER A 246 16.93 14.16 1.03
N LYS A 247 17.16 14.68 2.25
CA LYS A 247 18.41 14.50 3.00
C LYS A 247 18.07 13.90 4.36
N SER A 248 18.57 12.69 4.61
CA SER A 248 18.35 11.99 5.87
C SER A 248 19.64 11.89 6.67
N THR A 249 19.56 12.08 7.98
CA THR A 249 20.68 12.00 8.92
C THR A 249 20.30 11.12 10.14
N GLY A 250 21.30 10.65 10.86
CA GLY A 250 21.09 9.77 12.02
C GLY A 250 20.95 8.30 11.67
N GLN A 251 20.28 7.53 12.51
CA GLN A 251 20.14 6.07 12.37
C GLN A 251 19.03 5.69 11.37
N THR A 252 19.23 5.95 10.11
CA THR A 252 18.27 5.73 9.01
C THR A 252 17.92 4.26 8.79
N ARG A 253 18.70 3.31 9.32
CA ARG A 253 18.40 1.87 9.31
C ARG A 253 17.11 1.53 10.05
N THR A 254 16.70 2.35 11.03
CA THR A 254 15.41 2.20 11.71
C THR A 254 14.30 2.74 10.84
N THR A 255 13.80 1.89 9.92
CA THR A 255 12.79 2.28 8.91
C THR A 255 11.52 2.85 9.54
N ALA A 256 11.09 2.33 10.69
CA ALA A 256 9.92 2.86 11.40
C ALA A 256 10.12 4.33 11.83
N ASN A 257 11.29 4.69 12.36
CA ASN A 257 11.59 6.07 12.72
C ASN A 257 11.75 6.96 11.49
N LEU A 258 12.37 6.43 10.43
CA LEU A 258 12.51 7.15 9.17
C LEU A 258 11.14 7.52 8.56
N VAL A 259 10.17 6.59 8.57
CA VAL A 259 8.81 6.85 8.11
C VAL A 259 8.09 7.84 9.03
N LYS A 260 8.22 7.71 10.35
CA LYS A 260 7.65 8.67 11.29
C LYS A 260 8.23 10.08 11.12
N SER A 261 9.53 10.22 10.86
CA SER A 261 10.15 11.53 10.58
C SER A 261 9.63 12.14 9.27
N CYS A 262 9.33 11.31 8.25
CA CYS A 262 8.69 11.77 7.04
C CYS A 262 7.27 12.31 7.30
N ILE A 263 6.47 11.59 8.09
CA ILE A 263 5.13 12.04 8.48
C ILE A 263 5.18 13.34 9.30
N ASP A 264 6.13 13.47 10.22
CA ASP A 264 6.33 14.72 10.98
C ASP A 264 6.67 15.89 10.04
N ALA A 265 7.54 15.66 9.05
CA ALA A 265 7.83 16.66 8.02
C ALA A 265 6.59 17.04 7.20
N LEU A 266 5.83 16.03 6.74
CA LEU A 266 4.62 16.25 5.93
C LEU A 266 3.51 16.98 6.71
N LYS A 267 3.33 16.72 7.99
CA LYS A 267 2.39 17.46 8.83
C LYS A 267 2.69 18.95 8.89
N LYS A 268 3.96 19.33 8.84
CA LYS A 268 4.39 20.74 8.86
C LYS A 268 4.09 21.49 7.56
N THR A 269 3.77 20.79 6.46
CA THR A 269 3.34 21.44 5.21
C THR A 269 1.93 22.03 5.31
N ASN A 270 1.12 21.54 6.24
CA ASN A 270 -0.22 22.06 6.49
C ASN A 270 -0.11 23.17 7.55
N GLY A 271 0.12 24.41 7.14
CA GLY A 271 0.51 25.61 7.92
C GLY A 271 -0.33 25.98 9.17
N LYS A 272 -1.30 25.18 9.55
CA LYS A 272 -2.11 25.38 10.76
C LYS A 272 -1.45 24.86 12.08
N GLN A 273 -0.25 24.26 12.02
CA GLN A 273 0.39 23.66 13.21
C GLN A 273 1.62 24.46 13.73
N ASN A 274 1.98 25.59 13.14
CA ASN A 274 3.17 26.36 13.55
C ASN A 274 2.87 27.52 14.52
N GLU A 275 1.64 27.62 15.01
CA GLU A 275 1.29 28.60 16.06
C GLU A 275 1.11 27.88 17.41
N LYS A 276 2.21 27.32 17.93
CA LYS A 276 2.39 27.00 19.36
C LYS A 276 3.83 27.18 19.76
#